data_9e9e49e7f0ee6000b33611c9871e1d80
#
_entry.id   9e9e49e7f0ee6000b33611c9871e1d80
#
_cell.length_a   1.000
_cell.length_b   1.000
_cell.length_c   1.000
_cell.angle_alpha   90.00
_cell.angle_beta   90.00
_cell.angle_gamma   90.00
#
_symmetry.space_group_name_H-M   'P 1'
#
loop_
_entity.id
_entity.type
_entity.pdbx_description
1 polymer ?
#
loop_
_entity_poly.entity_id
_entity_poly.type
_entity_poly.pdbx_seq_one_letter_code
_entity_poly.pdbx_strand_id
1 'polypeptide(L)'
;VPEEVLKPYADGEQTPSDIPAFLSVAAGYEILHNLRASVEYHFFDDKHAGMLNDRQKTLKHGTHEYLAGIEWDIIKELTISGGFQKTNYGLSNDFQTDTSFYCSSYSLGFGARVNFNESWSIDVAYFWTNYDDYTKTTESYNNTGVKGTDVYSRTNKVFGLSLNYHF
;
A
#
# COMPACT_ATOMS: atom_id res chain seq x y z
N VAL A 1 31.30 7.02 -11.43
CA VAL A 1 29.85 7.18 -11.58
C VAL A 1 29.64 8.23 -12.66
N PRO A 2 28.83 8.00 -13.71
CA PRO A 2 28.56 9.00 -14.74
C PRO A 2 28.03 10.31 -14.12
N GLU A 3 28.49 11.45 -14.65
CA GLU A 3 28.14 12.78 -14.15
C GLU A 3 26.61 13.01 -14.15
N GLU A 4 25.91 12.45 -15.12
CA GLU A 4 24.44 12.50 -15.23
C GLU A 4 23.72 11.85 -14.03
N VAL A 5 24.31 10.82 -13.39
CA VAL A 5 23.76 10.16 -12.21
C VAL A 5 23.94 11.03 -10.96
N LEU A 6 24.97 11.85 -10.92
CA LEU A 6 25.27 12.74 -9.80
C LEU A 6 24.55 14.09 -9.89
N LYS A 7 24.12 14.49 -11.09
CA LYS A 7 23.47 15.77 -11.34
C LYS A 7 22.29 16.09 -10.40
N PRO A 8 21.37 15.14 -10.10
CA PRO A 8 20.27 15.40 -9.15
C PRO A 8 20.72 15.64 -7.71
N TYR A 9 21.99 15.36 -7.39
CA TYR A 9 22.59 15.52 -6.05
C TYR A 9 23.63 16.64 -6.01
N ALA A 10 23.73 17.43 -7.07
CA ALA A 10 24.63 18.59 -7.11
C ALA A 10 24.16 19.68 -6.14
N ASP A 11 25.11 20.46 -5.59
CA ASP A 11 24.80 21.54 -4.66
C ASP A 11 23.93 22.60 -5.36
N GLY A 12 22.81 22.96 -4.73
CA GLY A 12 21.83 23.90 -5.25
C GLY A 12 20.77 23.31 -6.21
N GLU A 13 20.86 22.02 -6.57
CA GLU A 13 19.81 21.34 -7.34
C GLU A 13 18.58 21.06 -6.48
N GLN A 14 17.40 21.30 -7.04
CA GLN A 14 16.12 21.01 -6.40
C GLN A 14 15.53 19.74 -6.99
N THR A 15 15.35 18.71 -6.16
CA THR A 15 14.64 17.50 -6.55
C THR A 15 13.22 17.57 -6.00
N PRO A 16 12.19 17.66 -6.85
CA PRO A 16 10.81 17.66 -6.39
C PRO A 16 10.47 16.39 -5.61
N SER A 17 9.77 16.54 -4.49
CA SER A 17 9.25 15.44 -3.67
C SER A 17 7.86 15.81 -3.15
N ASP A 18 6.95 16.01 -4.09
CA ASP A 18 5.57 16.41 -3.80
C ASP A 18 4.79 15.24 -3.18
N ILE A 19 3.81 15.58 -2.36
CA ILE A 19 2.79 14.65 -1.92
C ILE A 19 1.71 14.62 -3.01
N PRO A 20 1.34 13.43 -3.54
CA PRO A 20 0.25 13.31 -4.52
C PRO A 20 -1.06 13.88 -4.01
N ALA A 21 -1.87 14.45 -4.90
CA ALA A 21 -3.25 14.75 -4.56
C ALA A 21 -3.97 13.46 -4.16
N PHE A 22 -4.74 13.53 -3.09
CA PHE A 22 -5.42 12.39 -2.47
C PHE A 22 -6.91 12.63 -2.37
N LEU A 23 -7.69 11.66 -2.83
CA LEU A 23 -9.14 11.59 -2.65
C LEU A 23 -9.47 10.33 -1.85
N SER A 24 -10.22 10.48 -0.77
CA SER A 24 -10.80 9.37 -0.01
C SER A 24 -12.31 9.54 0.09
N VAL A 25 -13.04 8.45 -0.15
CA VAL A 25 -14.48 8.36 0.05
C VAL A 25 -14.76 7.08 0.84
N ALA A 26 -15.46 7.22 1.97
CA ALA A 26 -15.78 6.10 2.85
C ALA A 26 -17.26 6.10 3.22
N ALA A 27 -17.81 4.90 3.43
CA ALA A 27 -19.12 4.68 4.01
C ALA A 27 -19.05 3.57 5.04
N GLY A 28 -19.63 3.83 6.22
CA GLY A 28 -19.79 2.86 7.29
C GLY A 28 -21.27 2.62 7.59
N TYR A 29 -21.61 1.39 7.93
CA TYR A 29 -22.98 1.02 8.26
C TYR A 29 -23.02 0.05 9.44
N GLU A 30 -23.90 0.33 10.38
CA GLU A 30 -24.24 -0.54 11.49
C GLU A 30 -25.34 -1.52 11.02
N ILE A 31 -24.92 -2.75 10.69
CA ILE A 31 -25.83 -3.81 10.19
C ILE A 31 -26.72 -4.29 11.34
N LEU A 32 -26.09 -4.49 12.50
CA LEU A 32 -26.73 -4.80 13.78
C LEU A 32 -26.04 -3.95 14.85
N HIS A 33 -26.68 -3.79 16.02
CA HIS A 33 -26.13 -3.02 17.13
C HIS A 33 -24.70 -3.43 17.56
N ASN A 34 -24.29 -4.64 17.18
CA ASN A 34 -22.97 -5.22 17.50
C ASN A 34 -22.19 -5.64 16.25
N LEU A 35 -22.66 -5.29 15.04
CA LEU A 35 -22.02 -5.65 13.78
C LEU A 35 -21.95 -4.44 12.86
N ARG A 36 -20.73 -4.00 12.54
CA ARG A 36 -20.42 -2.86 11.68
C ARG A 36 -19.68 -3.30 10.44
N ALA A 37 -19.97 -2.67 9.31
CA ALA A 37 -19.21 -2.85 8.07
C ALA A 37 -18.83 -1.48 7.50
N SER A 38 -17.73 -1.44 6.77
CA SER A 38 -17.26 -0.25 6.07
C SER A 38 -16.72 -0.59 4.71
N VAL A 39 -16.81 0.36 3.80
CA VAL A 39 -16.16 0.35 2.50
C VAL A 39 -15.49 1.69 2.29
N GLU A 40 -14.34 1.67 1.63
CA GLU A 40 -13.58 2.88 1.38
C GLU A 40 -12.88 2.77 0.02
N TYR A 41 -12.78 3.92 -0.67
CA TYR A 41 -12.06 4.08 -1.90
C TYR A 41 -11.05 5.21 -1.74
N HIS A 42 -9.80 4.93 -2.15
CA HIS A 42 -8.73 5.92 -2.22
C HIS A 42 -8.24 6.08 -3.65
N PHE A 43 -7.93 7.31 -4.02
CA PHE A 43 -7.24 7.65 -5.25
C PHE A 43 -6.07 8.57 -4.92
N PHE A 44 -4.88 8.20 -5.39
CA PHE A 44 -3.67 9.00 -5.31
C PHE A 44 -3.26 9.40 -6.73
N ASP A 45 -3.13 10.69 -7.00
CA ASP A 45 -2.70 11.20 -8.30
C ASP A 45 -1.18 11.22 -8.41
N ASP A 46 -0.56 10.05 -8.22
CA ASP A 46 0.91 9.88 -8.25
C ASP A 46 1.51 10.35 -9.56
N LYS A 47 0.79 10.12 -10.66
CA LYS A 47 1.25 10.42 -12.01
C LYS A 47 1.57 11.90 -12.21
N HIS A 48 0.82 12.79 -11.56
CA HIS A 48 0.94 14.23 -11.74
C HIS A 48 1.71 14.93 -10.61
N ALA A 49 2.10 14.20 -9.57
CA ALA A 49 2.96 14.74 -8.51
C ALA A 49 4.41 14.91 -9.00
N GLY A 50 5.08 15.97 -8.59
CA GLY A 50 6.51 16.19 -8.87
C GLY A 50 7.36 15.32 -7.95
N MET A 51 7.74 14.12 -8.38
CA MET A 51 8.55 13.18 -7.61
C MET A 51 9.38 12.26 -8.51
N LEU A 52 10.31 11.52 -7.92
CA LEU A 52 11.07 10.47 -8.59
C LEU A 52 11.76 10.91 -9.89
N ASN A 53 12.21 12.18 -9.97
CA ASN A 53 12.80 12.77 -11.18
C ASN A 53 11.90 12.60 -12.42
N ASP A 54 10.61 12.87 -12.26
CA ASP A 54 9.58 12.78 -13.31
C ASP A 54 9.27 11.38 -13.82
N ARG A 55 9.86 10.32 -13.23
CA ARG A 55 9.59 8.93 -13.63
C ARG A 55 8.13 8.54 -13.42
N GLN A 56 7.46 9.10 -12.42
CA GLN A 56 6.02 8.87 -12.17
C GLN A 56 5.13 9.27 -13.36
N LYS A 57 5.58 10.19 -14.23
CA LYS A 57 4.83 10.56 -15.45
C LYS A 57 4.65 9.39 -16.43
N THR A 58 5.49 8.36 -16.33
CA THR A 58 5.39 7.13 -17.12
C THR A 58 4.32 6.16 -16.61
N LEU A 59 3.74 6.40 -15.43
CA LEU A 59 2.58 5.64 -14.95
C LEU A 59 1.40 5.78 -15.91
N LYS A 60 0.63 4.71 -16.08
CA LYS A 60 -0.58 4.71 -16.92
C LYS A 60 -1.69 5.56 -16.29
N HIS A 61 -1.83 5.46 -14.96
CA HIS A 61 -2.78 6.20 -14.12
C HIS A 61 -2.24 6.30 -12.70
N GLY A 62 -2.87 7.08 -11.84
CA GLY A 62 -2.58 7.12 -10.40
C GLY A 62 -2.96 5.83 -9.67
N THR A 63 -2.68 5.76 -8.38
CA THR A 63 -2.96 4.59 -7.55
C THR A 63 -4.43 4.58 -7.09
N HIS A 64 -5.08 3.44 -7.22
CA HIS A 64 -6.43 3.18 -6.73
C HIS A 64 -6.40 2.13 -5.62
N GLU A 65 -7.08 2.41 -4.52
CA GLU A 65 -7.27 1.46 -3.43
C GLU A 65 -8.75 1.27 -3.13
N TYR A 66 -9.13 0.02 -2.92
CA TYR A 66 -10.49 -0.40 -2.55
C TYR A 66 -10.38 -1.17 -1.25
N LEU A 67 -11.10 -0.73 -0.23
CA LEU A 67 -11.06 -1.31 1.09
C LEU A 67 -12.46 -1.72 1.52
N ALA A 68 -12.53 -2.81 2.26
CA ALA A 68 -13.74 -3.25 2.93
C ALA A 68 -13.39 -3.84 4.30
N GLY A 69 -14.21 -3.57 5.29
CA GLY A 69 -14.00 -4.05 6.65
C GLY A 69 -15.30 -4.46 7.32
N ILE A 70 -15.17 -5.38 8.25
CA ILE A 70 -16.25 -5.83 9.14
C ILE A 70 -15.71 -5.92 10.56
N GLU A 71 -16.52 -5.50 11.52
CA GLU A 71 -16.21 -5.58 12.93
C GLU A 71 -17.45 -6.08 13.68
N TRP A 72 -17.24 -7.09 14.53
CA TRP A 72 -18.31 -7.75 15.27
C TRP A 72 -17.97 -7.86 16.75
N ASP A 73 -18.78 -7.21 17.57
CA ASP A 73 -18.75 -7.37 19.02
C ASP A 73 -19.53 -8.65 19.37
N ILE A 74 -18.80 -9.77 19.51
CA ILE A 74 -19.38 -11.08 19.81
C ILE A 74 -20.03 -11.05 21.19
N ILE A 75 -19.28 -10.53 22.15
CA ILE A 75 -19.71 -10.21 23.52
C ILE A 75 -19.04 -8.88 23.92
N LYS A 76 -19.41 -8.28 25.03
CA LYS A 76 -18.83 -7.00 25.51
C LYS A 76 -17.31 -7.07 25.74
N GLU A 77 -16.78 -8.27 26.01
CA GLU A 77 -15.35 -8.49 26.25
C GLU A 77 -14.56 -8.83 24.99
N LEU A 78 -15.24 -9.22 23.87
CA LEU A 78 -14.57 -9.70 22.67
C LEU A 78 -15.15 -9.08 21.40
N THR A 79 -14.30 -8.32 20.70
CA THR A 79 -14.55 -7.85 19.34
C THR A 79 -13.62 -8.57 18.39
N ILE A 80 -14.14 -9.03 17.25
CA ILE A 80 -13.33 -9.52 16.13
C ILE A 80 -13.52 -8.63 14.92
N SER A 81 -12.49 -8.56 14.08
CA SER A 81 -12.53 -7.78 12.86
C SER A 81 -11.88 -8.52 11.70
N GLY A 82 -12.33 -8.20 10.49
CA GLY A 82 -11.74 -8.67 9.26
C GLY A 82 -11.75 -7.56 8.22
N GLY A 83 -10.73 -7.52 7.38
CA GLY A 83 -10.60 -6.51 6.35
C GLY A 83 -9.96 -7.03 5.08
N PHE A 84 -10.29 -6.38 3.99
CA PHE A 84 -9.76 -6.61 2.66
C PHE A 84 -9.32 -5.28 2.07
N GLN A 85 -8.18 -5.29 1.36
CA GLN A 85 -7.71 -4.16 0.56
C GLN A 85 -7.21 -4.66 -0.79
N LYS A 86 -7.58 -3.98 -1.87
CA LYS A 86 -6.98 -4.14 -3.20
C LYS A 86 -6.31 -2.83 -3.58
N THR A 87 -5.02 -2.89 -3.93
CA THR A 87 -4.25 -1.74 -4.42
C THR A 87 -3.86 -1.97 -5.87
N ASN A 88 -4.25 -1.05 -6.75
CA ASN A 88 -3.89 -1.04 -8.16
C ASN A 88 -3.00 0.15 -8.48
N TYR A 89 -1.75 -0.13 -8.86
CA TYR A 89 -0.82 0.86 -9.39
C TYR A 89 -0.92 0.94 -10.92
N GLY A 90 -0.83 2.13 -11.47
CA GLY A 90 -0.76 2.35 -12.92
C GLY A 90 0.61 2.04 -13.53
N LEU A 91 1.14 0.85 -13.30
CA LEU A 91 2.53 0.49 -13.61
C LEU A 91 2.82 0.46 -15.12
N SER A 92 4.03 0.89 -15.48
CA SER A 92 4.62 0.75 -16.81
C SER A 92 6.03 0.18 -16.72
N ASN A 93 6.59 -0.32 -17.82
CA ASN A 93 7.97 -0.82 -17.86
C ASN A 93 8.99 0.28 -17.57
N ASP A 94 8.71 1.52 -18.01
CA ASP A 94 9.61 2.66 -17.81
C ASP A 94 9.62 3.15 -16.36
N PHE A 95 8.53 2.87 -15.62
CA PHE A 95 8.43 3.21 -14.21
C PHE A 95 9.23 2.23 -13.32
N GLN A 96 9.27 0.95 -13.65
CA GLN A 96 9.92 -0.10 -12.84
C GLN A 96 11.43 -0.07 -13.01
N THR A 97 12.15 -0.12 -11.88
CA THR A 97 13.62 -0.26 -11.84
C THR A 97 14.01 -1.29 -10.80
N ASP A 98 15.22 -1.86 -10.92
CA ASP A 98 15.73 -2.89 -9.98
C ASP A 98 15.87 -2.37 -8.55
N THR A 99 16.07 -1.06 -8.38
CA THR A 99 16.23 -0.41 -7.08
C THR A 99 14.94 0.14 -6.51
N SER A 100 13.90 0.30 -7.34
CA SER A 100 12.61 0.86 -6.93
C SER A 100 11.50 0.31 -7.82
N PHE A 101 10.78 -0.66 -7.31
CA PHE A 101 9.67 -1.30 -8.00
C PHE A 101 8.41 -1.37 -7.13
N TYR A 102 7.27 -1.45 -7.79
CA TYR A 102 5.96 -1.56 -7.18
C TYR A 102 5.20 -2.73 -7.80
N CYS A 103 4.29 -3.31 -7.04
CA CYS A 103 3.43 -4.39 -7.49
C CYS A 103 2.02 -4.13 -6.98
N SER A 104 1.03 -4.27 -7.85
CA SER A 104 -0.36 -4.28 -7.40
C SER A 104 -0.59 -5.43 -6.43
N SER A 105 -1.54 -5.28 -5.52
CA SER A 105 -1.66 -6.25 -4.43
C SER A 105 -3.09 -6.38 -3.93
N TYR A 106 -3.35 -7.46 -3.23
CA TYR A 106 -4.47 -7.55 -2.31
C TYR A 106 -4.00 -7.97 -0.92
N SER A 107 -4.70 -7.50 0.08
CA SER A 107 -4.40 -7.77 1.48
C SER A 107 -5.61 -8.30 2.21
N LEU A 108 -5.37 -9.20 3.15
CA LEU A 108 -6.34 -9.68 4.11
C LEU A 108 -5.85 -9.37 5.51
N GLY A 109 -6.71 -8.81 6.34
CA GLY A 109 -6.44 -8.50 7.73
C GLY A 109 -7.46 -9.16 8.64
N PHE A 110 -7.01 -9.64 9.80
CA PHE A 110 -7.84 -10.18 10.86
C PHE A 110 -7.39 -9.59 12.18
N GLY A 111 -8.32 -9.23 13.03
CA GLY A 111 -8.05 -8.68 14.35
C GLY A 111 -8.98 -9.21 15.42
N ALA A 112 -8.51 -9.16 16.64
CA ALA A 112 -9.32 -9.42 17.82
C ALA A 112 -8.92 -8.46 18.94
N ARG A 113 -9.91 -7.90 19.64
CA ARG A 113 -9.76 -7.13 20.88
C ARG A 113 -10.38 -7.89 22.01
N VAL A 114 -9.63 -8.03 23.10
CA VAL A 114 -10.13 -8.60 24.36
C VAL A 114 -10.05 -7.52 25.43
N ASN A 115 -11.22 -7.14 25.98
CA ASN A 115 -11.34 -6.24 27.12
C ASN A 115 -11.33 -7.08 28.40
N PHE A 116 -10.30 -6.93 29.24
CA PHE A 116 -10.23 -7.65 30.52
C PHE A 116 -11.10 -7.01 31.58
N ASN A 117 -11.22 -5.69 31.53
CA ASN A 117 -12.05 -4.85 32.37
C ASN A 117 -12.25 -3.48 31.71
N GLU A 118 -12.83 -2.51 32.43
CA GLU A 118 -13.10 -1.17 31.91
C GLU A 118 -11.82 -0.37 31.55
N SER A 119 -10.68 -0.73 32.13
CA SER A 119 -9.42 -0.01 31.95
C SER A 119 -8.43 -0.70 31.01
N TRP A 120 -8.48 -2.02 30.85
CA TRP A 120 -7.45 -2.77 30.13
C TRP A 120 -8.02 -3.57 28.96
N SER A 121 -7.36 -3.44 27.81
CA SER A 121 -7.61 -4.30 26.66
C SER A 121 -6.33 -4.70 25.92
N ILE A 122 -6.38 -5.84 25.24
CA ILE A 122 -5.35 -6.31 24.30
C ILE A 122 -5.97 -6.37 22.91
N ASP A 123 -5.21 -5.86 21.92
CA ASP A 123 -5.48 -6.07 20.52
C ASP A 123 -4.43 -7.00 19.92
N VAL A 124 -4.88 -7.96 19.13
CA VAL A 124 -4.04 -8.84 18.31
C VAL A 124 -4.48 -8.70 16.86
N ALA A 125 -3.54 -8.53 15.96
CA ALA A 125 -3.84 -8.41 14.54
C ALA A 125 -2.85 -9.21 13.69
N TYR A 126 -3.34 -9.75 12.60
CA TYR A 126 -2.55 -10.35 11.55
C TYR A 126 -2.97 -9.80 10.20
N PHE A 127 -1.99 -9.40 9.41
CA PHE A 127 -2.17 -8.81 8.11
C PHE A 127 -1.26 -9.50 7.09
N TRP A 128 -1.82 -9.91 5.98
CA TRP A 128 -1.10 -10.56 4.90
C TRP A 128 -1.40 -9.87 3.58
N THR A 129 -0.34 -9.48 2.86
CA THR A 129 -0.42 -8.92 1.52
C THR A 129 0.19 -9.88 0.52
N ASN A 130 -0.57 -10.21 -0.51
CA ASN A 130 -0.12 -10.90 -1.69
C ASN A 130 0.00 -9.89 -2.83
N TYR A 131 1.18 -9.85 -3.44
CA TYR A 131 1.49 -8.94 -4.56
C TYR A 131 1.40 -9.70 -5.87
N ASP A 132 0.82 -9.06 -6.87
CA ASP A 132 0.81 -9.55 -8.24
C ASP A 132 2.24 -9.43 -8.79
N ASP A 133 2.78 -10.47 -9.41
CA ASP A 133 4.09 -10.39 -10.06
C ASP A 133 4.04 -9.39 -11.22
N TYR A 134 5.05 -8.54 -11.30
CA TYR A 134 5.23 -7.65 -12.43
C TYR A 134 6.37 -8.13 -13.30
N THR A 135 6.09 -8.41 -14.57
CA THR A 135 7.07 -8.87 -15.54
C THR A 135 7.44 -7.75 -16.50
N LYS A 136 8.73 -7.44 -16.58
CA LYS A 136 9.31 -6.47 -17.51
C LYS A 136 10.24 -7.18 -18.47
N THR A 137 10.00 -7.02 -19.78
CA THR A 137 10.89 -7.52 -20.82
C THR A 137 11.67 -6.36 -21.42
N THR A 138 12.98 -6.51 -21.51
CA THR A 138 13.91 -5.53 -22.08
C THR A 138 14.60 -6.14 -23.28
N GLU A 139 14.60 -5.44 -24.43
CA GLU A 139 15.24 -5.92 -25.67
C GLU A 139 16.79 -5.91 -25.59
N SER A 140 17.34 -5.04 -24.74
CA SER A 140 18.79 -4.93 -24.53
C SER A 140 19.07 -4.63 -23.05
N TYR A 141 19.31 -5.69 -22.28
CA TYR A 141 19.61 -5.58 -20.86
C TYR A 141 20.96 -4.86 -20.65
N ASN A 142 20.93 -3.75 -19.90
CA ASN A 142 22.11 -2.91 -19.66
C ASN A 142 22.90 -2.54 -20.93
N ASN A 143 22.21 -2.30 -22.05
CA ASN A 143 22.82 -1.99 -23.36
C ASN A 143 23.76 -3.09 -23.92
N THR A 144 23.57 -4.32 -23.52
CA THR A 144 24.38 -5.47 -23.99
C THR A 144 23.89 -6.07 -25.31
N GLY A 145 22.71 -5.66 -25.79
CA GLY A 145 22.03 -6.28 -26.95
C GLY A 145 21.38 -7.65 -26.63
N VAL A 146 21.42 -8.08 -25.37
CA VAL A 146 20.79 -9.33 -24.93
C VAL A 146 19.41 -9.03 -24.33
N LYS A 147 18.39 -9.80 -24.79
CA LYS A 147 17.04 -9.71 -24.20
C LYS A 147 17.06 -10.22 -22.77
N GLY A 148 16.40 -9.49 -21.88
CA GLY A 148 16.22 -9.86 -20.49
C GLY A 148 14.75 -9.83 -20.08
N THR A 149 14.40 -10.64 -19.09
CA THR A 149 13.08 -10.60 -18.45
C THR A 149 13.27 -10.53 -16.95
N ASP A 150 12.79 -9.44 -16.36
CA ASP A 150 12.80 -9.22 -14.92
C ASP A 150 11.42 -9.53 -14.36
N VAL A 151 11.36 -10.27 -13.27
CA VAL A 151 10.12 -10.57 -12.53
C VAL A 151 10.24 -9.97 -11.14
N TYR A 152 9.40 -9.01 -10.86
CA TYR A 152 9.32 -8.36 -9.56
C TYR A 152 8.19 -8.99 -8.75
N SER A 153 8.53 -9.58 -7.61
CA SER A 153 7.56 -10.20 -6.70
C SER A 153 7.83 -9.80 -5.26
N ARG A 154 6.78 -9.84 -4.44
CA ARG A 154 6.86 -9.50 -3.01
C ARG A 154 5.76 -10.19 -2.22
N THR A 155 6.00 -10.47 -0.95
CA THR A 155 5.01 -10.91 0.02
C THR A 155 5.27 -10.22 1.35
N ASN A 156 4.22 -9.70 2.00
CA ASN A 156 4.31 -9.15 3.34
C ASN A 156 3.37 -9.90 4.28
N LYS A 157 3.86 -10.17 5.48
CA LYS A 157 3.10 -10.69 6.60
C LYS A 157 3.44 -9.88 7.82
N VAL A 158 2.44 -9.37 8.52
CA VAL A 158 2.61 -8.53 9.70
C VAL A 158 1.77 -9.08 10.83
N PHE A 159 2.38 -9.22 12.00
CA PHE A 159 1.70 -9.51 13.24
C PHE A 159 1.78 -8.28 14.14
N GLY A 160 0.65 -7.89 14.71
CA GLY A 160 0.54 -6.76 15.62
C GLY A 160 0.00 -7.20 16.98
N LEU A 161 0.56 -6.62 18.04
CA LEU A 161 0.09 -6.76 19.41
C LEU A 161 0.07 -5.38 20.05
N SER A 162 -1.02 -5.03 20.72
CA SER A 162 -1.15 -3.79 21.48
C SER A 162 -1.77 -4.07 22.85
N LEU A 163 -1.27 -3.38 23.86
CA LEU A 163 -1.86 -3.32 25.20
C LEU A 163 -2.36 -1.90 25.42
N ASN A 164 -3.65 -1.76 25.75
CA ASN A 164 -4.28 -0.46 25.94
C ASN A 164 -4.72 -0.30 27.39
N TYR A 165 -4.56 0.93 27.91
CA TYR A 165 -5.03 1.33 29.20
C TYR A 165 -5.85 2.62 29.10
N HIS A 166 -7.05 2.62 29.67
CA HIS A 166 -7.96 3.77 29.77
C HIS A 166 -8.00 4.26 31.23
N PHE A 167 -7.81 5.56 31.41
CA PHE A 167 -7.84 6.23 32.71
C PHE A 167 -9.25 6.51 33.17
#